data_1f6a9b0935bc4473284a44a0d59c2a02
#
_entry.id   1f6a9b0935bc4473284a44a0d59c2a02
#
_cell.length_a   1.000
_cell.length_b   1.000
_cell.length_c   1.000
_cell.angle_alpha   90.00
_cell.angle_beta   90.00
_cell.angle_gamma   90.00
#
_symmetry.space_group_name_H-M   'P 1'
#
loop_
_entity.id
_entity.type
_entity.pdbx_description
1 polymer ?
#
loop_
_entity_poly.entity_id
_entity_poly.type
_entity_poly.pdbx_seq_one_letter_code
_entity_poly.pdbx_strand_id
1 'polypeptide(L)'
;PADDRWERKALENVALAAITEQRRSRRWGIFFKLLGFSFLAIMMSLSMGWGETKHLVDGQKFTALVNLSGVIQESGGVSAEEINSSLREAYEHKDTAGVVLRINSPGGSPVQAGMINDEMQRLRRAYPAIPLFVVIEDICASGGYYVAVAADKIFVDIASIVGSIGVLMDGFGFTGAMEKLG
;
A
#
# COMPACT_ATOMS: atom_id res chain seq x y z
N PRO A 1 -21.72 -56.00 -56.01
CA PRO A 1 -21.28 -54.60 -56.28
C PRO A 1 -22.13 -53.52 -55.62
N ALA A 2 -23.20 -53.87 -54.93
CA ALA A 2 -24.04 -52.89 -54.21
C ALA A 2 -23.55 -52.63 -52.74
N ASP A 3 -22.89 -53.62 -52.17
CA ASP A 3 -22.47 -53.61 -50.76
C ASP A 3 -21.26 -52.67 -50.50
N ASP A 4 -20.38 -52.56 -51.46
CA ASP A 4 -19.14 -51.80 -51.39
C ASP A 4 -19.35 -50.24 -51.36
N ARG A 5 -20.51 -49.74 -51.76
CA ARG A 5 -20.86 -48.35 -51.90
C ARG A 5 -21.43 -47.79 -50.59
N TRP A 6 -22.18 -48.58 -49.83
CA TRP A 6 -22.72 -48.09 -48.56
C TRP A 6 -21.64 -48.12 -47.46
N GLU A 7 -20.72 -49.11 -47.45
CA GLU A 7 -19.58 -49.17 -46.57
C GLU A 7 -18.65 -47.95 -46.72
N ARG A 8 -18.32 -47.58 -47.97
CA ARG A 8 -17.54 -46.38 -48.24
C ARG A 8 -18.23 -45.12 -47.80
N LYS A 9 -19.53 -44.99 -48.04
CA LYS A 9 -20.30 -43.81 -47.52
C LYS A 9 -20.37 -43.80 -46.00
N ALA A 10 -20.49 -44.93 -45.35
CA ALA A 10 -20.47 -45.02 -43.90
C ALA A 10 -19.10 -44.59 -43.31
N LEU A 11 -18.03 -45.07 -43.89
CA LEU A 11 -16.65 -44.68 -43.51
C LEU A 11 -16.38 -43.20 -43.77
N GLU A 12 -16.84 -42.68 -44.90
CA GLU A 12 -16.71 -41.24 -45.22
C GLU A 12 -17.48 -40.36 -44.22
N ASN A 13 -18.69 -40.73 -43.87
CA ASN A 13 -19.50 -40.02 -42.87
C ASN A 13 -18.86 -40.06 -41.47
N VAL A 14 -18.30 -41.19 -41.06
CA VAL A 14 -17.59 -41.30 -39.76
C VAL A 14 -16.31 -40.47 -39.79
N ALA A 15 -15.55 -40.50 -40.90
CA ALA A 15 -14.34 -39.70 -41.03
C ALA A 15 -14.64 -38.17 -41.00
N LEU A 16 -15.69 -37.75 -41.72
CA LEU A 16 -16.12 -36.35 -41.73
C LEU A 16 -16.66 -35.92 -40.36
N ALA A 17 -17.40 -36.76 -39.63
CA ALA A 17 -17.86 -36.50 -38.26
C ALA A 17 -16.67 -36.35 -37.30
N ALA A 18 -15.69 -37.24 -37.40
CA ALA A 18 -14.48 -37.15 -36.58
C ALA A 18 -13.68 -35.86 -36.81
N ILE A 19 -13.55 -35.42 -38.06
CA ILE A 19 -12.84 -34.16 -38.40
C ILE A 19 -13.61 -32.96 -37.91
N THR A 20 -14.94 -32.93 -37.98
CA THR A 20 -15.76 -31.84 -37.49
C THR A 20 -15.73 -31.74 -35.97
N GLU A 21 -15.78 -32.89 -35.29
CA GLU A 21 -15.66 -32.98 -33.80
C GLU A 21 -14.29 -32.48 -33.34
N GLN A 22 -13.22 -32.88 -34.01
CA GLN A 22 -11.85 -32.48 -33.70
C GLN A 22 -11.63 -30.96 -33.90
N ARG A 23 -12.23 -30.38 -34.94
CA ARG A 23 -12.20 -28.91 -35.14
C ARG A 23 -12.99 -28.17 -34.06
N ARG A 24 -14.13 -28.70 -33.66
CA ARG A 24 -14.97 -28.11 -32.58
C ARG A 24 -14.22 -28.16 -31.22
N SER A 25 -13.64 -29.30 -30.88
CA SER A 25 -12.85 -29.49 -29.67
C SER A 25 -11.64 -28.52 -29.62
N ARG A 26 -10.90 -28.36 -30.73
CA ARG A 26 -9.79 -27.38 -30.78
C ARG A 26 -10.25 -25.95 -30.58
N ARG A 27 -11.37 -25.53 -31.17
CA ARG A 27 -11.93 -24.17 -30.99
C ARG A 27 -12.34 -23.92 -29.56
N TRP A 28 -12.99 -24.87 -28.90
CA TRP A 28 -13.35 -24.81 -27.50
C TRP A 28 -12.10 -24.79 -26.58
N GLY A 29 -11.10 -25.60 -26.91
CA GLY A 29 -9.81 -25.58 -26.17
C GLY A 29 -9.08 -24.25 -26.27
N ILE A 30 -9.07 -23.58 -27.41
CA ILE A 30 -8.49 -22.25 -27.60
C ILE A 30 -9.31 -21.21 -26.80
N PHE A 31 -10.65 -21.29 -26.86
CA PHE A 31 -11.53 -20.38 -26.12
C PHE A 31 -11.30 -20.44 -24.61
N PHE A 32 -11.26 -21.64 -24.02
CA PHE A 32 -10.99 -21.79 -22.60
C PHE A 32 -9.58 -21.39 -22.18
N LYS A 33 -8.58 -21.59 -23.03
CA LYS A 33 -7.22 -21.11 -22.78
C LYS A 33 -7.18 -19.58 -22.78
N LEU A 34 -7.82 -18.92 -23.74
CA LEU A 34 -7.90 -17.46 -23.78
C LEU A 34 -8.68 -16.89 -22.60
N LEU A 35 -9.79 -17.54 -22.22
CA LEU A 35 -10.57 -17.15 -21.05
C LEU A 35 -9.75 -17.28 -19.75
N GLY A 36 -9.02 -18.37 -19.59
CA GLY A 36 -8.12 -18.58 -18.44
C GLY A 36 -6.99 -17.56 -18.39
N PHE A 37 -6.36 -17.25 -19.51
CA PHE A 37 -5.33 -16.21 -19.60
C PHE A 37 -5.89 -14.83 -19.29
N SER A 38 -7.08 -14.49 -19.80
CA SER A 38 -7.76 -13.24 -19.51
C SER A 38 -8.09 -13.11 -18.01
N PHE A 39 -8.60 -14.19 -17.42
CA PHE A 39 -8.88 -14.22 -15.98
C PHE A 39 -7.62 -14.04 -15.14
N LEU A 40 -6.52 -14.74 -15.48
CA LEU A 40 -5.24 -14.58 -14.81
C LEU A 40 -4.68 -13.16 -14.96
N ALA A 41 -4.79 -12.56 -16.14
CA ALA A 41 -4.34 -11.20 -16.39
C ALA A 41 -5.15 -10.17 -15.57
N ILE A 42 -6.48 -10.36 -15.46
CA ILE A 42 -7.34 -9.52 -14.65
C ILE A 42 -6.99 -9.66 -13.15
N MET A 43 -6.83 -10.90 -12.66
CA MET A 43 -6.44 -11.16 -11.28
C MET A 43 -5.07 -10.56 -10.96
N MET A 44 -4.12 -10.67 -11.87
CA MET A 44 -2.79 -10.09 -11.73
C MET A 44 -2.84 -8.55 -11.75
N SER A 45 -3.66 -7.95 -12.61
CA SER A 45 -3.89 -6.50 -12.65
C SER A 45 -4.51 -5.98 -11.35
N LEU A 46 -5.49 -6.70 -10.80
CA LEU A 46 -6.11 -6.35 -9.51
C LEU A 46 -5.13 -6.52 -8.34
N SER A 47 -4.28 -7.55 -8.36
CA SER A 47 -3.29 -7.78 -7.30
C SER A 47 -2.12 -6.80 -7.34
N MET A 48 -1.80 -6.23 -8.50
CA MET A 48 -0.77 -5.21 -8.68
C MET A 48 -1.27 -3.78 -8.45
N GLY A 49 -2.51 -3.61 -7.96
CA GLY A 49 -3.07 -2.29 -7.64
C GLY A 49 -3.33 -1.40 -8.87
N TRP A 50 -3.29 -1.95 -10.08
CA TRP A 50 -3.56 -1.18 -11.32
C TRP A 50 -5.01 -0.70 -11.45
N GLY A 51 -5.87 -1.06 -10.49
CA GLY A 51 -7.28 -0.67 -10.44
C GLY A 51 -7.58 0.53 -9.55
N GLU A 52 -6.63 1.06 -8.82
CA GLU A 52 -6.83 2.33 -8.12
C GLU A 52 -6.81 3.47 -9.14
N THR A 53 -7.95 3.71 -9.76
CA THR A 53 -8.19 4.96 -10.46
C THR A 53 -8.15 6.06 -9.40
N LYS A 54 -7.01 6.74 -9.28
CA LYS A 54 -6.97 8.05 -8.64
C LYS A 54 -7.98 8.91 -9.42
N HIS A 55 -9.19 9.07 -8.90
CA HIS A 55 -10.14 10.06 -9.39
C HIS A 55 -9.59 11.46 -9.05
N LEU A 56 -8.55 11.85 -9.77
CA LEU A 56 -8.11 13.23 -9.79
C LEU A 56 -9.05 13.92 -10.77
N VAL A 57 -10.00 14.66 -10.24
CA VAL A 57 -10.78 15.61 -11.05
C VAL A 57 -9.79 16.67 -11.51
N ASP A 58 -9.38 16.59 -12.77
CA ASP A 58 -8.38 17.48 -13.36
C ASP A 58 -8.87 18.96 -13.21
N GLY A 59 -8.03 19.77 -12.55
CA GLY A 59 -8.29 21.19 -12.34
C GLY A 59 -9.02 21.60 -11.06
N GLN A 60 -9.41 20.67 -10.17
CA GLN A 60 -9.92 21.01 -8.84
C GLN A 60 -8.83 20.85 -7.77
N LYS A 61 -8.65 21.88 -6.95
CA LYS A 61 -7.79 21.81 -5.79
C LYS A 61 -8.31 20.78 -4.78
N PHE A 62 -7.43 19.97 -4.24
CA PHE A 62 -7.76 18.94 -3.25
C PHE A 62 -6.84 18.97 -2.05
N THR A 63 -7.25 18.32 -0.97
CA THR A 63 -6.42 18.06 0.21
C THR A 63 -5.92 16.62 0.15
N ALA A 64 -4.62 16.44 0.13
CA ALA A 64 -4.00 15.12 0.16
C ALA A 64 -4.04 14.55 1.59
N LEU A 65 -4.38 13.27 1.71
CA LEU A 65 -4.39 12.55 2.98
C LEU A 65 -3.31 11.48 2.95
N VAL A 66 -2.36 11.58 3.89
CA VAL A 66 -1.33 10.58 4.14
C VAL A 66 -1.62 9.89 5.47
N ASN A 67 -1.50 8.56 5.53
CA ASN A 67 -1.79 7.79 6.73
C ASN A 67 -0.52 7.24 7.34
N LEU A 68 -0.33 7.48 8.66
CA LEU A 68 0.71 6.89 9.49
C LEU A 68 0.02 6.07 10.59
N SER A 69 -0.13 4.76 10.37
CA SER A 69 -0.84 3.88 11.30
C SER A 69 0.02 2.69 11.71
N GLY A 70 0.19 2.49 13.02
CA GLY A 70 0.99 1.42 13.60
C GLY A 70 2.35 1.84 14.09
N VAL A 71 3.23 0.88 14.39
CA VAL A 71 4.57 1.10 14.94
C VAL A 71 5.51 1.65 13.86
N ILE A 72 6.24 2.72 14.18
CA ILE A 72 7.23 3.32 13.26
C ILE A 72 8.51 2.47 13.29
N GLN A 73 8.82 1.79 12.19
CA GLN A 73 10.00 0.91 12.09
C GLN A 73 10.33 0.63 10.63
N GLU A 74 11.56 0.16 10.37
CA GLU A 74 12.04 -0.08 9.01
C GLU A 74 11.30 -1.24 8.30
N SER A 75 10.93 -2.29 9.06
CA SER A 75 10.26 -3.47 8.52
C SER A 75 9.18 -3.99 9.47
N GLY A 76 8.06 -4.45 8.92
CA GLY A 76 6.92 -4.98 9.68
C GLY A 76 6.03 -3.93 10.33
N GLY A 77 6.21 -2.65 9.99
CA GLY A 77 5.41 -1.51 10.42
C GLY A 77 5.43 -0.40 9.38
N VAL A 78 5.28 0.84 9.83
CA VAL A 78 5.32 2.02 8.97
C VAL A 78 6.75 2.55 8.87
N SER A 79 7.31 2.57 7.67
CA SER A 79 8.67 3.06 7.44
C SER A 79 8.71 4.53 7.06
N ALA A 80 9.86 5.19 7.34
CA ALA A 80 10.09 6.56 6.88
C ALA A 80 10.07 6.68 5.36
N GLU A 81 10.56 5.67 4.65
CA GLU A 81 10.56 5.69 3.18
C GLU A 81 9.15 5.76 2.60
N GLU A 82 8.23 4.95 3.13
CA GLU A 82 6.84 4.91 2.70
C GLU A 82 6.13 6.24 2.96
N ILE A 83 6.25 6.79 4.18
CA ILE A 83 5.62 8.06 4.53
C ILE A 83 6.24 9.22 3.76
N ASN A 84 7.55 9.27 3.65
CA ASN A 84 8.25 10.35 2.94
C ASN A 84 7.93 10.34 1.45
N SER A 85 7.82 9.15 0.83
CA SER A 85 7.39 9.03 -0.56
C SER A 85 5.97 9.57 -0.76
N SER A 86 5.04 9.18 0.12
CA SER A 86 3.65 9.66 0.08
C SER A 86 3.55 11.18 0.30
N LEU A 87 4.34 11.72 1.22
CA LEU A 87 4.40 13.17 1.46
C LEU A 87 4.94 13.92 0.24
N ARG A 88 6.01 13.44 -0.37
CA ARG A 88 6.57 14.05 -1.61
C ARG A 88 5.54 14.06 -2.72
N GLU A 89 4.90 12.91 -2.99
CA GLU A 89 3.86 12.81 -4.01
C GLU A 89 2.71 13.81 -3.76
N ALA A 90 2.29 13.93 -2.48
CA ALA A 90 1.26 14.87 -2.08
C ALA A 90 1.64 16.33 -2.35
N TYR A 91 2.87 16.73 -2.03
CA TYR A 91 3.32 18.11 -2.20
C TYR A 91 3.68 18.47 -3.64
N GLU A 92 4.16 17.52 -4.42
CA GLU A 92 4.57 17.73 -5.82
C GLU A 92 3.37 17.81 -6.78
N HIS A 93 2.19 17.36 -6.34
CA HIS A 93 1.00 17.41 -7.19
C HIS A 93 0.50 18.87 -7.34
N LYS A 94 0.39 19.33 -8.58
CA LYS A 94 0.05 20.72 -8.95
C LYS A 94 -1.25 21.28 -8.32
N ASP A 95 -2.22 20.43 -8.06
CA ASP A 95 -3.54 20.81 -7.56
C ASP A 95 -3.70 20.60 -6.04
N THR A 96 -2.64 20.26 -5.32
CA THR A 96 -2.68 20.13 -3.87
C THR A 96 -2.84 21.49 -3.20
N ALA A 97 -3.91 21.63 -2.42
CA ALA A 97 -4.21 22.82 -1.63
C ALA A 97 -3.76 22.73 -0.18
N GLY A 98 -3.57 21.51 0.33
CA GLY A 98 -3.10 21.23 1.68
C GLY A 98 -2.82 19.74 1.85
N VAL A 99 -2.03 19.40 2.85
CA VAL A 99 -1.70 18.02 3.20
C VAL A 99 -2.17 17.76 4.62
N VAL A 100 -2.81 16.62 4.83
CA VAL A 100 -3.19 16.10 6.15
C VAL A 100 -2.46 14.80 6.39
N LEU A 101 -1.65 14.75 7.44
CA LEU A 101 -1.07 13.51 7.95
C LEU A 101 -1.94 12.99 9.09
N ARG A 102 -2.61 11.87 8.86
CA ARG A 102 -3.43 11.19 9.86
C ARG A 102 -2.56 10.20 10.61
N ILE A 103 -2.50 10.34 11.93
CA ILE A 103 -1.63 9.54 12.79
C ILE A 103 -2.44 8.69 13.77
N ASN A 104 -2.15 7.38 13.77
CA ASN A 104 -2.57 6.44 14.80
C ASN A 104 -1.39 5.53 15.15
N SER A 105 -0.47 6.01 15.99
CA SER A 105 0.82 5.35 16.22
C SER A 105 1.28 5.46 17.68
N PRO A 106 1.72 4.36 18.29
CA PRO A 106 2.38 4.39 19.59
C PRO A 106 3.84 4.92 19.53
N GLY A 107 4.33 5.26 18.33
CA GLY A 107 5.72 5.60 18.08
C GLY A 107 6.54 4.42 17.58
N GLY A 108 7.83 4.39 17.92
CA GLY A 108 8.75 3.33 17.50
C GLY A 108 10.17 3.86 17.35
N SER A 109 10.84 3.50 16.25
CA SER A 109 12.23 3.86 15.98
C SER A 109 12.44 5.37 15.95
N PRO A 110 13.31 5.93 16.82
CA PRO A 110 13.65 7.35 16.80
C PRO A 110 14.27 7.81 15.49
N VAL A 111 15.06 6.93 14.84
CA VAL A 111 15.70 7.22 13.55
C VAL A 111 14.66 7.40 12.47
N GLN A 112 13.73 6.46 12.35
CA GLN A 112 12.65 6.53 11.36
C GLN A 112 11.74 7.75 11.61
N ALA A 113 11.38 8.01 12.88
CA ALA A 113 10.59 9.19 13.23
C ALA A 113 11.33 10.50 12.91
N GLY A 114 12.65 10.54 13.13
CA GLY A 114 13.51 11.66 12.75
C GLY A 114 13.51 11.91 11.25
N MET A 115 13.67 10.87 10.44
CA MET A 115 13.67 10.98 8.98
C MET A 115 12.32 11.52 8.46
N ILE A 116 11.19 11.13 9.08
CA ILE A 116 9.88 11.66 8.70
C ILE A 116 9.77 13.14 9.10
N ASN A 117 10.14 13.48 10.32
CA ASN A 117 10.09 14.86 10.82
C ASN A 117 10.93 15.79 9.95
N ASP A 118 12.17 15.42 9.63
CA ASP A 118 13.08 16.21 8.80
C ASP A 118 12.50 16.44 7.40
N GLU A 119 11.90 15.41 6.78
CA GLU A 119 11.27 15.52 5.48
C GLU A 119 10.03 16.42 5.51
N MET A 120 9.19 16.30 6.53
CA MET A 120 8.05 17.21 6.72
C MET A 120 8.52 18.67 6.82
N GLN A 121 9.54 18.95 7.61
CA GLN A 121 10.12 20.29 7.70
C GLN A 121 10.73 20.77 6.38
N ARG A 122 11.38 19.88 5.63
CA ARG A 122 11.94 20.20 4.32
C ARG A 122 10.84 20.58 3.32
N LEU A 123 9.77 19.77 3.26
CA LEU A 123 8.64 20.00 2.36
C LEU A 123 7.90 21.30 2.70
N ARG A 124 7.64 21.58 3.97
CA ARG A 124 7.03 22.85 4.40
C ARG A 124 7.86 24.07 4.01
N ARG A 125 9.18 23.99 4.09
CA ARG A 125 10.07 25.08 3.60
C ARG A 125 10.07 25.21 2.10
N ALA A 126 9.98 24.09 1.36
CA ALA A 126 9.97 24.09 -0.10
C ALA A 126 8.62 24.55 -0.70
N TYR A 127 7.51 24.28 0.01
CA TYR A 127 6.15 24.58 -0.43
C TYR A 127 5.35 25.39 0.60
N PRO A 128 5.77 26.64 0.92
CA PRO A 128 5.19 27.41 2.03
C PRO A 128 3.69 27.78 1.82
N ALA A 129 3.18 27.66 0.60
CA ALA A 129 1.78 27.92 0.28
C ALA A 129 0.86 26.70 0.54
N ILE A 130 1.43 25.51 0.80
CA ILE A 130 0.69 24.28 1.05
C ILE A 130 0.80 23.94 2.54
N PRO A 131 -0.27 24.15 3.34
CA PRO A 131 -0.23 23.85 4.77
C PRO A 131 -0.19 22.35 5.02
N LEU A 132 0.53 21.96 6.09
CA LEU A 132 0.59 20.60 6.60
C LEU A 132 -0.12 20.52 7.96
N PHE A 133 -1.18 19.76 8.03
CA PHE A 133 -1.90 19.51 9.27
C PHE A 133 -1.74 18.06 9.70
N VAL A 134 -1.72 17.85 11.01
CA VAL A 134 -1.79 16.51 11.60
C VAL A 134 -3.16 16.32 12.24
N VAL A 135 -3.76 15.17 11.99
CA VAL A 135 -4.98 14.69 12.69
C VAL A 135 -4.62 13.43 13.45
N ILE A 136 -4.82 13.44 14.75
CA ILE A 136 -4.58 12.30 15.63
C ILE A 136 -5.88 11.53 15.81
N GLU A 137 -5.84 10.21 15.58
CA GLU A 137 -6.96 9.31 15.87
C GLU A 137 -6.91 8.89 17.36
N ASP A 138 -6.69 7.59 17.63
CA ASP A 138 -6.71 7.07 19.00
C ASP A 138 -5.43 7.38 19.77
N ILE A 139 -4.26 7.24 19.13
CA ILE A 139 -2.96 7.38 19.78
C ILE A 139 -1.93 8.08 18.91
N CYS A 140 -1.17 8.97 19.53
CA CYS A 140 0.02 9.59 18.94
C CYS A 140 1.08 9.78 20.03
N ALA A 141 1.93 8.78 20.21
CA ALA A 141 2.86 8.74 21.32
C ALA A 141 4.32 8.65 20.85
N SER A 142 5.27 9.11 21.69
CA SER A 142 6.71 8.97 21.48
C SER A 142 7.15 9.45 20.09
N GLY A 143 7.74 8.58 19.27
CA GLY A 143 8.12 8.88 17.89
C GLY A 143 6.97 9.39 17.01
N GLY A 144 5.74 8.95 17.24
CA GLY A 144 4.55 9.48 16.55
C GLY A 144 4.31 10.95 16.88
N TYR A 145 4.43 11.34 18.15
CA TYR A 145 4.30 12.72 18.55
C TYR A 145 5.47 13.58 18.03
N TYR A 146 6.68 13.01 18.01
CA TYR A 146 7.84 13.68 17.41
C TYR A 146 7.65 13.98 15.92
N VAL A 147 6.99 13.11 15.18
CA VAL A 147 6.56 13.38 13.80
C VAL A 147 5.50 14.49 13.78
N ALA A 148 4.48 14.40 14.64
CA ALA A 148 3.35 15.30 14.61
C ALA A 148 3.75 16.79 14.84
N VAL A 149 4.75 17.06 15.67
CA VAL A 149 5.19 18.44 15.98
C VAL A 149 5.85 19.16 14.79
N ALA A 150 6.18 18.45 13.71
CA ALA A 150 6.66 19.07 12.49
C ALA A 150 5.56 19.75 11.66
N ALA A 151 4.29 19.56 11.99
CA ALA A 151 3.15 20.16 11.28
C ALA A 151 2.89 21.62 11.64
N ASP A 152 2.07 22.31 10.84
CA ASP A 152 1.60 23.67 11.15
C ASP A 152 0.59 23.68 12.28
N LYS A 153 -0.29 22.67 12.33
CA LYS A 153 -1.29 22.48 13.39
C LYS A 153 -1.54 21.00 13.61
N ILE A 154 -1.85 20.66 14.85
CA ILE A 154 -2.22 19.32 15.27
C ILE A 154 -3.67 19.39 15.77
N PHE A 155 -4.51 18.52 15.25
CA PHE A 155 -5.89 18.31 15.65
C PHE A 155 -5.98 16.99 16.40
N VAL A 156 -6.62 16.98 17.54
CA VAL A 156 -6.71 15.83 18.43
C VAL A 156 -8.08 15.78 19.08
N ASP A 157 -8.62 14.59 19.26
CA ASP A 157 -9.83 14.38 20.05
C ASP A 157 -9.47 14.39 21.56
N ILE A 158 -10.43 14.79 22.40
CA ILE A 158 -10.25 14.84 23.86
C ILE A 158 -9.94 13.46 24.48
N ALA A 159 -10.35 12.38 23.82
CA ALA A 159 -10.14 11.00 24.25
C ALA A 159 -8.85 10.39 23.69
N SER A 160 -8.17 11.07 22.76
CA SER A 160 -6.93 10.56 22.17
C SER A 160 -5.78 10.53 23.19
N ILE A 161 -4.93 9.52 23.10
CA ILE A 161 -3.73 9.39 23.91
C ILE A 161 -2.57 10.09 23.18
N VAL A 162 -2.08 11.19 23.75
CA VAL A 162 -1.01 11.99 23.14
C VAL A 162 0.11 12.25 24.14
N GLY A 163 1.38 12.16 23.69
CA GLY A 163 2.53 12.47 24.53
C GLY A 163 3.56 11.35 24.56
N SER A 164 3.85 10.82 25.75
CA SER A 164 4.94 9.84 25.95
C SER A 164 6.28 10.35 25.38
N ILE A 165 6.62 11.59 25.71
CA ILE A 165 7.84 12.26 25.23
C ILE A 165 9.01 11.77 26.06
N GLY A 166 9.78 10.82 25.53
CA GLY A 166 10.94 10.26 26.21
C GLY A 166 11.37 8.91 25.67
N VAL A 167 12.49 8.45 26.18
CA VAL A 167 13.04 7.12 25.91
C VAL A 167 13.13 6.37 27.24
N LEU A 168 12.53 5.19 27.31
CA LEU A 168 12.68 4.27 28.42
C LEU A 168 13.70 3.21 28.05
N MET A 169 14.63 2.94 28.94
CA MET A 169 15.58 1.84 28.83
C MET A 169 15.60 1.09 30.15
N ASP A 170 15.04 -0.09 30.16
CA ASP A 170 15.10 -0.99 31.32
C ASP A 170 16.34 -1.87 31.19
N GLY A 171 17.05 -2.03 32.30
CA GLY A 171 18.25 -2.86 32.37
C GLY A 171 18.44 -3.46 33.77
N PHE A 172 19.13 -4.58 33.81
CA PHE A 172 19.53 -5.19 35.08
C PHE A 172 20.90 -4.69 35.49
N GLY A 173 20.99 -4.12 36.69
CA GLY A 173 22.25 -3.76 37.30
C GLY A 173 22.83 -4.89 38.13
N PHE A 174 24.07 -5.30 37.83
CA PHE A 174 24.78 -6.37 38.56
C PHE A 174 25.85 -5.81 39.52
N THR A 175 25.88 -4.52 39.76
CA THR A 175 26.89 -3.85 40.62
C THR A 175 27.01 -4.48 41.99
N GLY A 176 25.88 -4.73 42.67
CA GLY A 176 25.89 -5.37 43.99
C GLY A 176 26.33 -6.86 44.01
N ALA A 177 26.18 -7.55 42.87
CA ALA A 177 26.69 -8.89 42.72
C ALA A 177 28.21 -8.88 42.43
N MET A 178 28.66 -7.93 41.61
CA MET A 178 30.09 -7.76 41.31
C MET A 178 30.91 -7.36 42.56
N GLU A 179 30.40 -6.52 43.42
CA GLU A 179 31.04 -6.16 44.70
C GLU A 179 31.18 -7.35 45.67
N LYS A 180 30.22 -8.31 45.60
CA LYS A 180 30.28 -9.55 46.42
C LYS A 180 31.15 -10.63 45.91
N LEU A 181 31.45 -10.61 44.61
CA LEU A 181 32.24 -11.63 43.93
C LEU A 181 33.74 -11.22 43.77
N GLY A 182 34.08 -10.00 43.99
CA GLY A 182 35.43 -9.44 43.87
C GLY A 182 35.70 -8.90 42.48
#